data_acf77b5e530129c54a8bef7dbf255d51
#
_entry.id   acf77b5e530129c54a8bef7dbf255d51
#
_cell.length_a   1.000
_cell.length_b   1.000
_cell.length_c   1.000
_cell.angle_alpha   90.00
_cell.angle_beta   90.00
_cell.angle_gamma   90.00
#
_symmetry.space_group_name_H-M   'P 1'
#
loop_
_entity.id
_entity.type
_entity.pdbx_description
1 polymer ?
#
loop_
_entity_poly.entity_id
_entity_poly.type
_entity_poly.pdbx_seq_one_letter_code
_entity_poly.pdbx_strand_id
1 'polypeptide(L)'
;MAELKEKLFSEFAPVSTEEWMAKITADLKGVPFEKKLVWKTGEGFNVNPFYRAEDIEGLKTTESLPGEFPYVRGTKKDNDWKVRQNIEVCCFKGANEKALDLLTKGVTSLGFIIKGDEVNEENIATLLEGICPASVELNFNTCNCKAEKLIGWLTTSKARVSTQRSATVL
;
A
#
# COMPACT_ATOMS: atom_id res chain seq x y z
N MET A 1 -31.51 2.28 -2.28
CA MET A 1 -31.82 0.90 -2.70
C MET A 1 -30.49 0.19 -2.87
N ALA A 2 -30.19 -0.81 -2.05
CA ALA A 2 -28.97 -1.61 -2.23
C ALA A 2 -29.18 -2.47 -3.49
N GLU A 3 -28.40 -2.23 -4.52
CA GLU A 3 -28.34 -3.14 -5.66
C GLU A 3 -27.92 -4.53 -5.13
N LEU A 4 -28.80 -5.49 -5.26
CA LEU A 4 -28.48 -6.89 -5.08
C LEU A 4 -27.41 -7.22 -6.13
N LYS A 5 -26.14 -7.22 -5.71
CA LYS A 5 -25.05 -7.72 -6.55
C LYS A 5 -25.31 -9.19 -6.83
N GLU A 6 -25.68 -9.48 -8.05
CA GLU A 6 -25.81 -10.85 -8.53
C GLU A 6 -24.49 -11.59 -8.28
N LYS A 7 -24.58 -12.80 -7.71
CA LYS A 7 -23.38 -13.59 -7.44
C LYS A 7 -22.75 -13.98 -8.77
N LEU A 8 -21.46 -13.71 -8.94
CA LEU A 8 -20.70 -14.15 -10.11
C LEU A 8 -20.69 -15.69 -10.19
N PHE A 9 -20.77 -16.20 -11.41
CA PHE A 9 -20.70 -17.64 -11.71
C PHE A 9 -21.85 -18.48 -11.10
N SER A 10 -23.02 -17.88 -10.87
CA SER A 10 -24.20 -18.59 -10.35
C SER A 10 -24.72 -19.68 -11.29
N GLU A 11 -24.40 -19.61 -12.58
CA GLU A 11 -24.72 -20.62 -13.59
C GLU A 11 -23.86 -21.89 -13.50
N PHE A 12 -22.75 -21.88 -12.78
CA PHE A 12 -21.89 -23.04 -12.58
C PHE A 12 -22.25 -23.78 -11.29
N ALA A 13 -22.49 -25.08 -11.40
CA ALA A 13 -22.73 -25.91 -10.23
C ALA A 13 -21.47 -25.98 -9.36
N PRO A 14 -21.60 -25.90 -8.01
CA PRO A 14 -20.48 -26.09 -7.11
C PRO A 14 -19.92 -27.51 -7.22
N VAL A 15 -18.61 -27.62 -7.40
CA VAL A 15 -17.88 -28.90 -7.46
C VAL A 15 -17.36 -29.25 -6.08
N SER A 16 -17.58 -30.47 -5.61
CA SER A 16 -17.09 -30.93 -4.30
C SER A 16 -15.57 -31.15 -4.30
N THR A 17 -14.99 -31.24 -3.11
CA THR A 17 -13.54 -31.50 -2.97
C THR A 17 -13.19 -32.91 -3.44
N GLU A 18 -14.09 -33.88 -3.20
CA GLU A 18 -13.91 -35.25 -3.68
C GLU A 18 -13.90 -35.34 -5.19
N GLU A 19 -14.83 -34.68 -5.88
CA GLU A 19 -14.87 -34.63 -7.34
C GLU A 19 -13.64 -33.96 -7.92
N TRP A 20 -13.20 -32.86 -7.28
CA TRP A 20 -11.97 -32.15 -7.67
C TRP A 20 -10.73 -33.04 -7.53
N MET A 21 -10.59 -33.75 -6.39
CA MET A 21 -9.48 -34.66 -6.13
C MET A 21 -9.52 -35.89 -7.04
N ALA A 22 -10.69 -36.42 -7.36
CA ALA A 22 -10.84 -37.53 -8.30
C ALA A 22 -10.34 -37.14 -9.70
N LYS A 23 -10.67 -35.93 -10.16
CA LYS A 23 -10.19 -35.42 -11.43
C LYS A 23 -8.67 -35.24 -11.44
N ILE A 24 -8.09 -34.65 -10.41
CA ILE A 24 -6.64 -34.51 -10.28
C ILE A 24 -5.94 -35.86 -10.30
N THR A 25 -6.46 -36.84 -9.55
CA THR A 25 -5.87 -38.20 -9.49
C THR A 25 -5.89 -38.87 -10.86
N ALA A 26 -6.98 -38.71 -11.62
CA ALA A 26 -7.07 -39.22 -12.97
C ALA A 26 -6.05 -38.56 -13.92
N ASP A 27 -5.89 -37.25 -13.82
CA ASP A 27 -4.96 -36.48 -14.66
C ASP A 27 -3.49 -36.76 -14.32
N LEU A 28 -3.19 -37.14 -13.06
CA LEU A 28 -1.84 -37.53 -12.61
C LEU A 28 -1.41 -38.93 -13.08
N LYS A 29 -2.31 -39.72 -13.69
CA LYS A 29 -2.02 -41.04 -14.27
C LYS A 29 -1.25 -42.00 -13.35
N GLY A 30 -1.64 -42.04 -12.05
CA GLY A 30 -1.06 -42.91 -11.05
C GLY A 30 0.14 -42.35 -10.27
N VAL A 31 0.56 -41.13 -10.55
CA VAL A 31 1.56 -40.45 -9.70
C VAL A 31 0.89 -39.92 -8.44
N PRO A 32 1.43 -40.18 -7.22
CA PRO A 32 0.86 -39.68 -5.99
C PRO A 32 0.81 -38.14 -5.94
N PHE A 33 -0.34 -37.60 -5.51
CA PHE A 33 -0.61 -36.16 -5.39
C PHE A 33 0.47 -35.43 -4.60
N GLU A 34 0.82 -35.93 -3.40
CA GLU A 34 1.80 -35.30 -2.53
C GLU A 34 3.22 -35.25 -3.14
N LYS A 35 3.56 -36.25 -3.95
CA LYS A 35 4.88 -36.29 -4.59
C LYS A 35 5.00 -35.31 -5.76
N LYS A 36 3.89 -35.07 -6.46
CA LYS A 36 3.91 -34.30 -7.72
C LYS A 36 3.54 -32.83 -7.51
N LEU A 37 2.58 -32.56 -6.63
CA LEU A 37 1.94 -31.24 -6.53
C LEU A 37 2.19 -30.53 -5.19
N VAL A 38 2.48 -31.26 -4.12
CA VAL A 38 2.73 -30.64 -2.80
C VAL A 38 4.20 -30.17 -2.73
N TRP A 39 4.34 -28.88 -2.48
CA TRP A 39 5.66 -28.30 -2.28
C TRP A 39 6.12 -28.47 -0.82
N LYS A 40 7.22 -29.17 -0.64
CA LYS A 40 7.91 -29.29 0.66
C LYS A 40 8.90 -28.13 0.80
N THR A 41 8.62 -27.22 1.73
CA THR A 41 9.46 -26.06 1.97
C THR A 41 10.71 -26.41 2.76
N GLY A 42 11.75 -25.59 2.67
CA GLY A 42 12.98 -25.75 3.48
C GLY A 42 12.74 -25.50 4.97
N GLU A 43 11.65 -24.80 5.33
CA GLU A 43 11.26 -24.47 6.70
C GLU A 43 10.51 -25.62 7.40
N GLY A 44 10.26 -26.74 6.69
CA GLY A 44 9.69 -27.95 7.26
C GLY A 44 8.16 -28.05 7.23
N PHE A 45 7.46 -27.21 6.50
CA PHE A 45 6.03 -27.35 6.24
C PHE A 45 5.73 -27.60 4.76
N ASN A 46 4.53 -28.14 4.49
CA ASN A 46 4.08 -28.44 3.14
C ASN A 46 3.10 -27.37 2.67
N VAL A 47 3.19 -27.00 1.39
CA VAL A 47 2.24 -26.11 0.73
C VAL A 47 1.48 -26.89 -0.32
N ASN A 48 0.16 -26.91 -0.19
CA ASN A 48 -0.72 -27.55 -1.16
C ASN A 48 -0.86 -26.68 -2.42
N PRO A 49 -1.12 -27.27 -3.58
CA PRO A 49 -1.31 -26.52 -4.83
C PRO A 49 -2.59 -25.69 -4.86
N PHE A 50 -3.53 -25.96 -3.99
CA PHE A 50 -4.77 -25.20 -3.82
C PHE A 50 -5.29 -25.33 -2.39
N TYR A 51 -6.13 -24.38 -1.98
CA TYR A 51 -6.86 -24.36 -0.72
C TYR A 51 -8.30 -23.96 -1.01
N ARG A 52 -9.26 -24.53 -0.24
CA ARG A 52 -10.69 -24.29 -0.38
C ARG A 52 -11.27 -23.70 0.90
N ALA A 53 -12.57 -23.40 0.90
CA ALA A 53 -13.26 -22.83 2.05
C ALA A 53 -13.14 -23.70 3.30
N GLU A 54 -13.15 -25.03 3.14
CA GLU A 54 -13.00 -26.02 4.21
C GLU A 54 -11.66 -25.89 4.95
N ASP A 55 -10.59 -25.52 4.27
CA ASP A 55 -9.24 -25.38 4.85
C ASP A 55 -9.12 -24.19 5.80
N ILE A 56 -10.03 -23.22 5.70
CA ILE A 56 -10.05 -22.03 6.56
C ILE A 56 -11.10 -22.11 7.67
N GLU A 57 -11.90 -23.16 7.71
CA GLU A 57 -12.89 -23.39 8.77
C GLU A 57 -12.19 -23.53 10.14
N GLY A 58 -12.66 -22.77 11.11
CA GLY A 58 -12.09 -22.77 12.46
C GLY A 58 -10.80 -21.95 12.63
N LEU A 59 -10.33 -21.26 11.61
CA LEU A 59 -9.22 -20.32 11.75
C LEU A 59 -9.69 -19.01 12.40
N LYS A 60 -9.19 -18.69 13.58
CA LYS A 60 -9.50 -17.43 14.30
C LYS A 60 -9.19 -16.17 13.51
N THR A 61 -8.29 -16.27 12.55
CA THR A 61 -7.90 -15.15 11.67
C THR A 61 -9.02 -14.73 10.70
N THR A 62 -10.03 -15.57 10.50
CA THR A 62 -11.18 -15.30 9.62
C THR A 62 -12.36 -14.68 10.35
N GLU A 63 -12.36 -14.69 11.70
CA GLU A 63 -13.47 -14.21 12.53
C GLU A 63 -13.57 -12.67 12.55
N SER A 64 -12.44 -11.95 12.42
CA SER A 64 -12.39 -10.50 12.43
C SER A 64 -12.16 -9.92 11.03
N LEU A 65 -12.78 -8.77 10.74
CA LEU A 65 -12.55 -8.04 9.51
C LEU A 65 -11.25 -7.21 9.59
N PRO A 66 -10.65 -6.84 8.45
CA PRO A 66 -9.54 -5.89 8.43
C PRO A 66 -9.91 -4.58 9.13
N GLY A 67 -9.02 -4.05 9.97
CA GLY A 67 -9.25 -2.84 10.74
C GLY A 67 -10.08 -3.02 12.01
N GLU A 68 -10.49 -4.25 12.35
CA GLU A 68 -11.20 -4.57 13.60
C GLU A 68 -10.25 -5.18 14.63
N PHE A 69 -10.50 -4.85 15.91
CA PHE A 69 -9.77 -5.47 17.02
C PHE A 69 -10.01 -7.00 17.03
N PRO A 70 -9.00 -7.84 17.25
CA PRO A 70 -7.60 -7.57 17.66
C PRO A 70 -6.61 -7.29 16.52
N TYR A 71 -7.03 -6.82 15.36
CA TYR A 71 -6.22 -6.42 14.21
C TYR A 71 -5.38 -7.53 13.58
N VAL A 72 -5.87 -8.77 13.66
CA VAL A 72 -5.18 -9.95 13.11
C VAL A 72 -4.99 -9.86 11.59
N ARG A 73 -5.91 -9.17 10.92
CA ARG A 73 -5.90 -8.97 9.46
C ARG A 73 -5.42 -7.59 9.03
N GLY A 74 -4.75 -6.87 9.92
CA GLY A 74 -4.22 -5.53 9.68
C GLY A 74 -5.03 -4.42 10.32
N THR A 75 -4.41 -3.26 10.47
CA THR A 75 -4.98 -2.09 11.15
C THR A 75 -5.86 -1.23 10.26
N LYS A 76 -5.85 -1.44 8.94
CA LYS A 76 -6.66 -0.69 7.97
C LYS A 76 -7.85 -1.50 7.50
N LYS A 77 -9.00 -0.84 7.37
CA LYS A 77 -10.23 -1.44 6.88
C LYS A 77 -10.21 -1.66 5.36
N ASP A 78 -9.49 -0.84 4.65
CA ASP A 78 -9.40 -0.83 3.19
C ASP A 78 -7.96 -0.76 2.69
N ASN A 79 -7.78 -0.80 1.38
CA ASN A 79 -6.50 -0.74 0.69
C ASN A 79 -6.13 0.70 0.26
N ASP A 80 -6.62 1.71 0.95
CA ASP A 80 -6.26 3.12 0.69
C ASP A 80 -4.88 3.43 1.29
N TRP A 81 -3.83 3.05 0.57
CA TRP A 81 -2.44 3.40 0.90
C TRP A 81 -1.96 4.54 0.01
N LYS A 82 -0.99 5.30 0.53
CA LYS A 82 -0.33 6.35 -0.23
C LYS A 82 0.85 5.79 -1.01
N VAL A 83 0.92 6.13 -2.29
CA VAL A 83 2.09 5.85 -3.13
C VAL A 83 3.04 7.03 -3.03
N ARG A 84 4.17 6.86 -2.33
CA ARG A 84 5.13 7.93 -2.06
C ARG A 84 6.32 7.87 -2.98
N GLN A 85 6.72 9.04 -3.49
CA GLN A 85 7.98 9.25 -4.19
C GLN A 85 8.79 10.36 -3.51
N ASN A 86 10.05 10.08 -3.19
CA ASN A 86 10.97 11.08 -2.70
C ASN A 86 11.69 11.77 -3.85
N ILE A 87 11.86 13.09 -3.75
CA ILE A 87 12.51 13.97 -4.71
C ILE A 87 13.62 14.73 -3.99
N GLU A 88 14.86 14.53 -4.42
CA GLU A 88 15.97 15.37 -3.99
C GLU A 88 15.88 16.72 -4.71
N VAL A 89 15.82 17.80 -3.95
CA VAL A 89 15.68 19.15 -4.49
C VAL A 89 17.07 19.72 -4.77
N CYS A 90 17.54 19.55 -6.00
CA CYS A 90 18.76 20.19 -6.48
C CYS A 90 18.47 21.59 -7.05
N CYS A 91 17.30 21.77 -7.67
CA CYS A 91 16.74 23.06 -8.00
C CYS A 91 15.21 23.01 -7.84
N PHE A 92 14.60 24.07 -7.32
CA PHE A 92 13.19 24.09 -6.92
C PHE A 92 12.24 23.94 -8.11
N LYS A 93 12.52 24.62 -9.21
CA LYS A 93 11.72 24.53 -10.45
C LYS A 93 11.75 23.14 -11.05
N GLY A 94 12.93 22.53 -11.19
CA GLY A 94 13.05 21.16 -11.73
C GLY A 94 12.43 20.12 -10.82
N ALA A 95 12.48 20.32 -9.50
CA ALA A 95 11.81 19.45 -8.52
C ALA A 95 10.28 19.58 -8.62
N ASN A 96 9.75 20.78 -8.85
CA ASN A 96 8.33 21.01 -9.10
C ASN A 96 7.87 20.32 -10.39
N GLU A 97 8.56 20.51 -11.49
CA GLU A 97 8.25 19.87 -12.78
C GLU A 97 8.22 18.33 -12.64
N LYS A 98 9.20 17.77 -11.93
CA LYS A 98 9.24 16.33 -11.63
C LYS A 98 8.07 15.90 -10.73
N ALA A 99 7.71 16.68 -9.73
CA ALA A 99 6.60 16.41 -8.85
C ALA A 99 5.27 16.37 -9.61
N LEU A 100 5.01 17.34 -10.46
CA LEU A 100 3.81 17.40 -11.30
C LEU A 100 3.75 16.20 -12.27
N ASP A 101 4.84 15.82 -12.89
CA ASP A 101 4.91 14.61 -13.73
C ASP A 101 4.59 13.33 -12.95
N LEU A 102 5.15 13.17 -11.74
CA LEU A 102 4.87 12.02 -10.87
C LEU A 102 3.40 11.95 -10.44
N LEU A 103 2.77 13.08 -10.16
CA LEU A 103 1.34 13.13 -9.80
C LEU A 103 0.47 12.65 -10.96
N THR A 104 0.81 12.94 -12.21
CA THR A 104 0.09 12.42 -13.39
C THR A 104 0.27 10.91 -13.56
N LYS A 105 1.31 10.33 -12.97
CA LYS A 105 1.61 8.89 -12.98
C LYS A 105 1.06 8.10 -11.78
N GLY A 106 0.21 8.74 -10.97
CA GLY A 106 -0.51 8.07 -9.89
C GLY A 106 0.19 8.12 -8.52
N VAL A 107 1.23 8.93 -8.35
CA VAL A 107 1.81 9.22 -7.03
C VAL A 107 0.81 10.06 -6.23
N THR A 108 0.57 9.69 -4.96
CA THR A 108 -0.37 10.36 -4.05
C THR A 108 0.31 10.99 -2.82
N SER A 109 1.61 10.75 -2.66
CA SER A 109 2.43 11.33 -1.59
C SER A 109 3.79 11.74 -2.13
N LEU A 110 4.16 13.00 -1.93
CA LEU A 110 5.45 13.54 -2.32
C LEU A 110 6.34 13.76 -1.10
N GLY A 111 7.60 13.34 -1.18
CA GLY A 111 8.62 13.61 -0.19
C GLY A 111 9.69 14.52 -0.79
N PHE A 112 9.89 15.72 -0.25
CA PHE A 112 10.94 16.63 -0.70
C PHE A 112 12.12 16.60 0.27
N ILE A 113 13.31 16.31 -0.25
CA ILE A 113 14.57 16.35 0.50
C ILE A 113 15.27 17.67 0.12
N ILE A 114 15.27 18.62 1.06
CA ILE A 114 15.76 19.99 0.82
C ILE A 114 16.97 20.24 1.70
N LYS A 115 18.02 20.85 1.14
CA LYS A 115 19.15 21.33 1.94
C LYS A 115 18.69 22.50 2.82
N GLY A 116 19.03 22.45 4.11
CA GLY A 116 18.49 23.37 5.11
C GLY A 116 18.71 24.84 4.85
N ASP A 117 19.78 25.21 4.13
CA ASP A 117 20.12 26.62 3.83
C ASP A 117 19.26 27.24 2.74
N GLU A 118 18.59 26.41 1.93
CA GLU A 118 17.77 26.83 0.79
C GLU A 118 16.30 27.01 1.14
N VAL A 119 15.91 26.74 2.40
CA VAL A 119 14.50 26.85 2.84
C VAL A 119 14.14 28.33 3.05
N ASN A 120 13.42 28.88 2.11
CA ASN A 120 12.82 30.22 2.16
C ASN A 120 11.46 30.22 1.44
N GLU A 121 10.72 31.32 1.54
CA GLU A 121 9.35 31.49 1.00
C GLU A 121 9.27 31.26 -0.48
N GLU A 122 10.07 31.98 -1.19
CA GLU A 122 10.07 32.00 -2.65
C GLU A 122 10.38 30.61 -3.23
N ASN A 123 11.36 29.93 -2.62
CA ASN A 123 11.75 28.58 -3.02
C ASN A 123 10.64 27.56 -2.76
N ILE A 124 9.98 27.64 -1.60
CA ILE A 124 8.87 26.74 -1.27
C ILE A 124 7.64 27.04 -2.13
N ALA A 125 7.34 28.32 -2.40
CA ALA A 125 6.27 28.70 -3.31
C ALA A 125 6.50 28.13 -4.72
N THR A 126 7.73 28.25 -5.23
CA THR A 126 8.12 27.67 -6.52
C THR A 126 8.02 26.15 -6.53
N LEU A 127 8.45 25.49 -5.43
CA LEU A 127 8.39 24.03 -5.32
C LEU A 127 6.96 23.50 -5.36
N LEU A 128 6.02 24.23 -4.78
CA LEU A 128 4.63 23.80 -4.63
C LEU A 128 3.69 24.39 -5.68
N GLU A 129 4.21 25.13 -6.64
CA GLU A 129 3.40 25.72 -7.70
C GLU A 129 2.60 24.64 -8.46
N GLY A 130 1.29 24.84 -8.59
CA GLY A 130 0.39 23.90 -9.27
C GLY A 130 0.08 22.60 -8.51
N ILE A 131 0.66 22.37 -7.33
CA ILE A 131 0.36 21.21 -6.50
C ILE A 131 -0.77 21.54 -5.52
N CYS A 132 -1.85 20.75 -5.52
CA CYS A 132 -2.97 20.91 -4.60
C CYS A 132 -2.71 20.16 -3.28
N PRO A 133 -2.44 20.84 -2.15
CA PRO A 133 -2.11 20.20 -0.88
C PRO A 133 -3.30 19.44 -0.25
N ALA A 134 -4.52 19.71 -0.70
CA ALA A 134 -5.70 18.99 -0.24
C ALA A 134 -5.82 17.57 -0.82
N SER A 135 -5.21 17.35 -1.98
CA SER A 135 -5.29 16.08 -2.72
C SER A 135 -4.02 15.24 -2.63
N VAL A 136 -2.90 15.85 -2.25
CA VAL A 136 -1.59 15.19 -2.21
C VAL A 136 -0.99 15.32 -0.82
N GLU A 137 -0.50 14.20 -0.29
CA GLU A 137 0.27 14.22 0.95
C GLU A 137 1.67 14.78 0.69
N LEU A 138 2.06 15.81 1.45
CA LEU A 138 3.35 16.46 1.35
C LEU A 138 4.22 16.15 2.56
N ASN A 139 5.44 15.71 2.32
CA ASN A 139 6.43 15.40 3.33
C ASN A 139 7.73 16.15 3.02
N PHE A 140 8.33 16.72 4.04
CA PHE A 140 9.56 17.49 3.90
C PHE A 140 10.63 16.92 4.83
N ASN A 141 11.82 16.68 4.27
CA ASN A 141 13.01 16.31 5.00
C ASN A 141 14.04 17.43 4.78
N THR A 142 14.36 18.14 5.87
CA THR A 142 15.36 19.19 5.85
C THR A 142 16.51 18.81 6.75
N CYS A 143 17.73 18.73 6.24
CA CYS A 143 18.92 18.63 7.07
C CYS A 143 19.10 19.94 7.88
N ASN A 144 19.36 19.82 9.19
CA ASN A 144 19.65 20.92 10.11
C ASN A 144 18.51 21.92 10.40
N CYS A 145 17.60 21.52 11.31
CA CYS A 145 16.83 22.40 12.22
C CYS A 145 16.05 23.61 11.66
N LYS A 146 15.86 23.75 10.37
CA LYS A 146 15.01 24.82 9.80
C LYS A 146 13.55 24.38 9.60
N ALA A 147 13.15 23.26 10.21
CA ALA A 147 11.77 22.78 10.18
C ALA A 147 10.77 23.80 10.72
N GLU A 148 11.16 24.62 11.71
CA GLU A 148 10.32 25.68 12.28
C GLU A 148 9.95 26.74 11.25
N LYS A 149 10.91 27.15 10.39
CA LYS A 149 10.64 28.10 9.31
C LYS A 149 9.70 27.52 8.27
N LEU A 150 9.91 26.24 7.91
CA LEU A 150 9.05 25.54 6.98
C LEU A 150 7.62 25.41 7.52
N ILE A 151 7.45 25.05 8.81
CA ILE A 151 6.15 24.96 9.47
C ILE A 151 5.44 26.31 9.50
N GLY A 152 6.13 27.36 9.86
CA GLY A 152 5.58 28.73 9.86
C GLY A 152 5.02 29.14 8.50
N TRP A 153 5.68 28.75 7.44
CA TRP A 153 5.30 28.98 6.05
C TRP A 153 4.06 28.21 5.62
N LEU A 154 4.05 26.91 5.91
CA LEU A 154 2.97 25.98 5.55
C LEU A 154 1.68 26.26 6.32
N THR A 155 1.78 26.77 7.56
CA THR A 155 0.61 27.18 8.36
C THR A 155 -0.02 28.45 7.86
N THR A 156 0.78 29.39 7.32
CA THR A 156 0.29 30.66 6.76
C THR A 156 -0.41 30.46 5.40
N SER A 157 0.01 29.44 4.63
CA SER A 157 -0.52 29.17 3.29
C SER A 157 -1.79 28.30 3.24
N LYS A 158 -2.46 28.01 4.39
CA LYS A 158 -3.64 27.10 4.49
C LYS A 158 -3.39 25.68 3.94
N ALA A 159 -2.16 25.28 3.74
CA ALA A 159 -1.83 23.91 3.36
C ALA A 159 -1.92 22.98 4.57
N ARG A 160 -2.76 21.95 4.52
CA ARG A 160 -2.74 20.86 5.51
C ARG A 160 -1.49 20.02 5.26
N VAL A 161 -0.46 20.22 6.06
CA VAL A 161 0.77 19.44 6.01
C VAL A 161 0.83 18.52 7.21
N SER A 162 0.96 17.24 6.96
CA SER A 162 1.30 16.29 8.01
C SER A 162 2.81 16.31 8.22
N THR A 163 3.25 16.85 9.34
CA THR A 163 4.67 16.86 9.71
C THR A 163 4.99 15.59 10.48
N GLN A 164 5.58 14.60 9.83
CA GLN A 164 6.23 13.50 10.54
C GLN A 164 7.66 13.90 10.89
N ARG A 165 7.94 14.01 12.19
CA ARG A 165 9.31 14.08 12.69
C ARG A 165 9.93 12.68 12.54
N SER A 166 10.74 12.46 11.55
CA SER A 166 11.68 11.34 11.55
C SER A 166 12.86 11.70 12.44
N ALA A 167 12.74 11.41 13.72
CA ALA A 167 13.90 11.36 14.60
C ALA A 167 14.59 10.01 14.34
N THR A 168 15.58 10.00 13.44
CA THR A 168 16.57 8.91 13.42
C THR A 168 17.55 9.20 14.57
N VAL A 169 17.35 8.53 15.68
CA VAL A 169 18.35 8.42 16.73
C VAL A 169 19.29 7.28 16.29
N LEU A 170 20.53 7.62 16.03
CA LEU A 170 21.66 6.67 15.97
C LEU A 170 22.00 6.23 17.37
#